data_cb7a0089cb1acf9286b9e38a77ee293e
#
_entry.id   cb7a0089cb1acf9286b9e38a77ee293e
#
_cell.length_a   1.000
_cell.length_b   1.000
_cell.length_c   1.000
_cell.angle_alpha   90.00
_cell.angle_beta   90.00
_cell.angle_gamma   90.00
#
_symmetry.space_group_name_H-M   'P 1'
#
loop_
_entity.id
_entity.type
_entity.pdbx_description
1 polymer ?
#
loop_
_entity_poly.entity_id
_entity_poly.type
_entity_poly.pdbx_seq_one_letter_code
_entity_poly.pdbx_strand_id
1 'polypeptide(L)'
;GFYFPKTSLIYKLFLKNKDSAKSLLGCNYSCYKNDMLAINGYDEDYGETAVGDDTDLEWRFKSYGCGIKSVRFIANVFHLYHHRTLRYSINSDLALERMFKRKEENRYICDTGLKQH
;
A
#
# COMPACT_ATOMS: atom_id res chain seq x y z
N GLY A 1 14.67 -8.99 12.88
CA GLY A 1 13.23 -9.25 13.00
C GLY A 1 12.98 -10.68 13.46
N PHE A 2 11.93 -10.88 14.24
CA PHE A 2 11.57 -12.20 14.72
C PHE A 2 10.63 -12.88 13.73
N TYR A 3 10.92 -14.15 13.41
CA TYR A 3 10.05 -14.98 12.58
C TYR A 3 9.20 -15.88 13.47
N PHE A 4 7.88 -15.73 13.38
CA PHE A 4 6.93 -16.58 14.07
C PHE A 4 5.87 -17.08 13.08
N PRO A 5 5.87 -18.38 12.73
CA PRO A 5 4.81 -18.93 11.90
C PRO A 5 3.44 -18.70 12.53
N LYS A 6 2.46 -18.30 11.72
CA LYS A 6 1.08 -18.03 12.21
C LYS A 6 0.39 -19.25 12.80
N THR A 7 0.94 -20.44 12.57
CA THR A 7 0.49 -21.70 13.16
C THR A 7 1.06 -21.96 14.55
N SER A 8 2.11 -21.24 14.96
CA SER A 8 2.74 -21.44 16.27
C SER A 8 1.82 -21.05 17.42
N LEU A 9 1.96 -21.73 18.56
CA LEU A 9 1.21 -21.41 19.77
C LEU A 9 1.50 -19.97 20.26
N ILE A 10 2.76 -19.53 20.17
CA ILE A 10 3.18 -18.17 20.52
C ILE A 10 2.43 -17.14 19.68
N TYR A 11 2.32 -17.35 18.36
CA TYR A 11 1.55 -16.45 17.50
C TYR A 11 0.08 -16.39 17.95
N LYS A 12 -0.54 -17.56 18.16
CA LYS A 12 -1.96 -17.63 18.54
C LYS A 12 -2.25 -16.94 19.87
N LEU A 13 -1.38 -17.06 20.86
CA LEU A 13 -1.59 -16.51 22.21
C LEU A 13 -1.23 -15.03 22.33
N PHE A 14 -0.15 -14.59 21.69
CA PHE A 14 0.44 -13.27 21.98
C PHE A 14 0.50 -12.34 20.76
N LEU A 15 0.56 -12.86 19.56
CA LEU A 15 0.84 -12.06 18.38
C LEU A 15 -0.37 -11.85 17.47
N LYS A 16 -1.41 -12.68 17.57
CA LYS A 16 -2.62 -12.58 16.73
C LYS A 16 -3.26 -11.19 16.78
N ASN A 17 -3.36 -10.59 17.97
CA ASN A 17 -3.96 -9.27 18.14
C ASN A 17 -3.03 -8.14 17.63
N LYS A 18 -1.72 -8.38 17.57
CA LYS A 18 -0.73 -7.44 17.06
C LYS A 18 -0.55 -7.54 15.53
N ASP A 19 -1.10 -8.57 14.92
CA ASP A 19 -1.05 -8.82 13.47
C ASP A 19 -2.25 -8.20 12.72
N SER A 20 -2.84 -7.17 13.32
CA SER A 20 -3.99 -6.47 12.76
C SER A 20 -3.62 -5.39 11.72
N ALA A 21 -2.40 -5.43 11.17
CA ALA A 21 -2.00 -4.50 10.13
C ALA A 21 -2.97 -4.63 8.95
N LYS A 22 -3.82 -3.63 8.80
CA LYS A 22 -4.85 -3.55 7.75
C LYS A 22 -4.44 -2.59 6.63
N SER A 23 -3.23 -2.06 6.70
CA SER A 23 -2.66 -1.14 5.73
C SER A 23 -1.54 -1.78 4.93
N LEU A 24 -1.45 -1.35 3.68
CA LEU A 24 -0.37 -1.71 2.78
C LEU A 24 0.89 -0.93 3.17
N LEU A 25 2.04 -1.59 3.11
CA LEU A 25 3.34 -0.94 3.32
C LEU A 25 4.10 -0.96 2.00
N GLY A 26 4.35 0.18 1.40
CA GLY A 26 5.01 0.32 0.12
C GLY A 26 6.37 -0.38 0.04
N CYS A 27 7.08 -0.47 1.16
CA CYS A 27 8.38 -1.14 1.24
C CYS A 27 8.31 -2.67 1.36
N ASN A 28 7.14 -3.25 1.65
CA ASN A 28 6.97 -4.69 1.84
C ASN A 28 5.55 -5.15 1.57
N TYR A 29 5.21 -5.30 0.31
CA TYR A 29 3.95 -5.90 -0.10
C TYR A 29 4.14 -6.77 -1.34
N SER A 30 3.18 -7.61 -1.61
CA SER A 30 3.05 -8.37 -2.84
C SER A 30 1.59 -8.44 -3.26
N CYS A 31 1.34 -8.48 -4.55
CA CYS A 31 0.03 -8.66 -5.13
C CYS A 31 0.11 -9.56 -6.37
N TYR A 32 -1.02 -10.05 -6.84
CA TYR A 32 -1.05 -10.71 -8.12
C TYR A 32 -0.90 -9.70 -9.26
N LYS A 33 -0.17 -10.08 -10.29
CA LYS A 33 0.03 -9.25 -11.49
C LYS A 33 -1.31 -8.79 -12.09
N ASN A 34 -2.29 -9.67 -12.14
CA ASN A 34 -3.59 -9.35 -12.71
C ASN A 34 -4.34 -8.29 -11.90
N ASP A 35 -4.21 -8.27 -10.58
CA ASP A 35 -4.84 -7.26 -9.73
C ASP A 35 -4.18 -5.89 -9.98
N MET A 36 -2.85 -5.86 -10.11
CA MET A 36 -2.12 -4.64 -10.45
C MET A 36 -2.52 -4.12 -11.84
N LEU A 37 -2.66 -5.01 -12.82
CA LEU A 37 -3.11 -4.64 -14.17
C LEU A 37 -4.57 -4.12 -14.16
N ALA A 38 -5.45 -4.71 -13.33
CA ALA A 38 -6.84 -4.32 -13.25
C ALA A 38 -7.06 -2.89 -12.74
N ILE A 39 -6.18 -2.41 -11.86
CA ILE A 39 -6.20 -1.02 -11.37
C ILE A 39 -5.32 -0.07 -12.19
N ASN A 40 -4.72 -0.55 -13.28
CA ASN A 40 -3.80 0.16 -14.17
C ASN A 40 -2.46 0.58 -13.51
N GLY A 41 -2.01 -0.15 -12.48
CA GLY A 41 -0.73 0.10 -11.84
C GLY A 41 -0.70 1.29 -10.89
N TYR A 42 0.49 1.87 -10.70
CA TYR A 42 0.65 3.12 -9.98
C TYR A 42 0.09 4.29 -10.78
N ASP A 43 -0.43 5.28 -10.08
CA ASP A 43 -0.94 6.49 -10.71
C ASP A 43 0.18 7.53 -10.82
N GLU A 44 0.65 7.76 -12.04
CA GLU A 44 1.76 8.68 -12.33
C GLU A 44 1.40 10.16 -12.09
N ASP A 45 0.11 10.48 -12.01
CA ASP A 45 -0.34 11.85 -11.74
C ASP A 45 0.05 12.36 -10.35
N TYR A 46 0.42 11.47 -9.43
CA TYR A 46 0.91 11.87 -8.10
C TYR A 46 2.37 12.32 -8.11
N GLY A 47 3.12 12.05 -9.18
CA GLY A 47 4.53 12.41 -9.31
C GLY A 47 5.37 11.86 -8.15
N GLU A 48 6.26 12.68 -7.61
CA GLU A 48 7.18 12.29 -6.53
C GLU A 48 6.58 12.40 -5.11
N THR A 49 5.25 12.50 -4.99
CA THR A 49 4.61 12.58 -3.68
C THR A 49 4.50 11.20 -3.04
N ALA A 50 4.62 11.12 -1.71
CA ALA A 50 4.45 9.87 -0.97
C ALA A 50 2.99 9.32 -1.02
N VAL A 51 2.03 10.11 -1.47
CA VAL A 51 0.62 9.72 -1.56
C VAL A 51 0.40 8.64 -2.63
N GLY A 52 1.13 8.72 -3.73
CA GLY A 52 1.01 7.77 -4.85
C GLY A 52 1.56 6.37 -4.58
N ASP A 53 2.30 6.19 -3.50
CA ASP A 53 2.96 4.91 -3.19
C ASP A 53 1.95 3.89 -2.61
N ASP A 54 1.90 3.77 -1.30
CA ASP A 54 1.09 2.75 -0.61
C ASP A 54 -0.33 3.22 -0.27
N THR A 55 -0.50 4.50 0.01
CA THR A 55 -1.79 5.06 0.45
C THR A 55 -2.82 5.01 -0.68
N ASP A 56 -2.44 5.41 -1.89
CA ASP A 56 -3.32 5.37 -3.06
C ASP A 56 -3.60 3.92 -3.49
N LEU A 57 -2.56 3.09 -3.59
CA LEU A 57 -2.73 1.69 -3.97
C LEU A 57 -3.66 0.93 -3.01
N GLU A 58 -3.57 1.21 -1.71
CA GLU A 58 -4.36 0.51 -0.70
C GLU A 58 -5.86 0.67 -0.97
N TRP A 59 -6.34 1.90 -1.14
CA TRP A 59 -7.77 2.13 -1.34
C TRP A 59 -8.24 1.62 -2.70
N ARG A 60 -7.40 1.71 -3.75
CA ARG A 60 -7.72 1.23 -5.10
C ARG A 60 -7.85 -0.29 -5.13
N PHE A 61 -6.92 -1.03 -4.51
CA PHE A 61 -7.06 -2.47 -4.37
C PHE A 61 -8.31 -2.86 -3.57
N LYS A 62 -8.62 -2.16 -2.47
CA LYS A 62 -9.83 -2.42 -1.70
C LYS A 62 -11.10 -2.16 -2.51
N SER A 63 -11.14 -1.09 -3.29
CA SER A 63 -12.27 -0.77 -4.17
C SER A 63 -12.43 -1.77 -5.31
N TYR A 64 -11.33 -2.32 -5.82
CA TYR A 64 -11.35 -3.41 -6.80
C TYR A 64 -11.84 -4.74 -6.20
N GLY A 65 -11.83 -4.88 -4.88
CA GLY A 65 -12.28 -6.08 -4.17
C GLY A 65 -11.17 -6.93 -3.57
N CYS A 66 -9.92 -6.46 -3.57
CA CYS A 66 -8.82 -7.15 -2.94
C CYS A 66 -8.86 -7.01 -1.42
N GLY A 67 -8.61 -8.11 -0.72
CA GLY A 67 -8.37 -8.12 0.72
C GLY A 67 -6.89 -7.96 1.05
N ILE A 68 -6.58 -7.18 2.08
CA ILE A 68 -5.21 -7.06 2.60
C ILE A 68 -4.96 -8.11 3.66
N LYS A 69 -3.93 -8.93 3.45
CA LYS A 69 -3.50 -9.96 4.40
C LYS A 69 -2.13 -9.59 4.95
N SER A 70 -2.04 -9.48 6.27
CA SER A 70 -0.76 -9.25 6.92
C SER A 70 0.17 -10.45 6.80
N VAL A 71 1.42 -10.17 6.44
CA VAL A 71 2.53 -11.15 6.46
C VAL A 71 3.53 -10.84 7.58
N ARG A 72 3.11 -10.04 8.55
CA ARG A 72 3.91 -9.70 9.73
C ARG A 72 4.36 -10.98 10.45
N PHE A 73 5.60 -11.00 10.89
CA PHE A 73 6.27 -12.16 11.50
C PHE A 73 6.54 -13.35 10.57
N ILE A 74 6.15 -13.28 9.30
CA ILE A 74 6.40 -14.33 8.31
C ILE A 74 7.39 -13.84 7.25
N ALA A 75 7.17 -12.65 6.72
CA ALA A 75 8.07 -12.00 5.77
C ALA A 75 8.66 -10.74 6.41
N ASN A 76 9.95 -10.77 6.69
CA ASN A 76 10.67 -9.67 7.31
C ASN A 76 11.49 -8.92 6.26
N VAL A 77 11.50 -7.60 6.38
CA VAL A 77 12.35 -6.70 5.59
C VAL A 77 13.31 -5.99 6.51
N PHE A 78 14.56 -5.89 6.12
CA PHE A 78 15.57 -5.10 6.81
C PHE A 78 15.71 -3.75 6.11
N HIS A 79 15.29 -2.70 6.82
CA HIS A 79 15.42 -1.33 6.31
C HIS A 79 16.83 -0.83 6.60
N LEU A 80 17.60 -0.57 5.54
CA LEU A 80 18.94 0.02 5.67
C LEU A 80 18.82 1.49 6.04
N TYR A 81 19.72 1.94 6.92
CA TYR A 81 19.75 3.33 7.34
C TYR A 81 20.06 4.25 6.14
N HIS A 82 19.28 5.29 5.99
CA HIS A 82 19.53 6.40 5.09
C HIS A 82 19.01 7.70 5.69
N HIS A 83 19.56 8.84 5.30
CA HIS A 83 19.01 10.13 5.69
C HIS A 83 17.59 10.29 5.15
N ARG A 84 16.66 10.67 6.03
CA ARG A 84 15.29 10.98 5.61
C ARG A 84 15.28 12.35 4.94
N THR A 85 15.00 12.39 3.67
CA THR A 85 14.54 13.60 2.98
C THR A 85 13.06 13.83 3.32
N LEU A 86 12.73 15.02 3.78
CA LEU A 86 11.32 15.40 3.97
C LEU A 86 10.65 15.43 2.59
N ARG A 87 9.86 14.39 2.31
CA ARG A 87 9.04 14.29 1.07
C ARG A 87 7.73 15.08 1.17
N TYR A 88 7.50 15.78 2.29
CA TYR A 88 6.30 16.59 2.44
C TYR A 88 6.50 17.91 1.68
N SER A 89 5.66 18.16 0.69
CA SER A 89 5.65 19.38 -0.11
C SER A 89 4.20 19.83 -0.28
N ILE A 90 4.01 21.08 -0.73
CA ILE A 90 2.69 21.61 -1.12
C ILE A 90 2.00 20.67 -2.13
N ASN A 91 2.76 20.00 -2.98
CA ASN A 91 2.24 19.02 -3.90
C ASN A 91 1.60 17.81 -3.20
N SER A 92 1.98 17.52 -1.94
CA SER A 92 1.38 16.41 -1.18
C SER A 92 -0.06 16.71 -0.77
N ASP A 93 -0.41 17.96 -0.48
CA ASP A 93 -1.78 18.34 -0.14
C ASP A 93 -2.69 18.26 -1.37
N LEU A 94 -2.22 18.74 -2.52
CA LEU A 94 -2.94 18.59 -3.80
C LEU A 94 -3.11 17.13 -4.20
N ALA A 95 -2.10 16.29 -3.96
CA ALA A 95 -2.17 14.87 -4.21
C ALA A 95 -3.20 14.17 -3.32
N LEU A 96 -3.29 14.56 -2.04
CA LEU A 96 -4.30 14.05 -1.10
C LEU A 96 -5.71 14.46 -1.53
N GLU A 97 -5.93 15.73 -1.90
CA GLU A 97 -7.23 16.20 -2.40
C GLU A 97 -7.66 15.41 -3.64
N ARG A 98 -6.74 15.20 -4.59
CA ARG A 98 -6.98 14.39 -5.79
C ARG A 98 -7.37 12.95 -5.42
N MET A 99 -6.65 12.33 -4.48
CA MET A 99 -6.95 10.99 -4.02
C MET A 99 -8.34 10.91 -3.38
N PHE A 100 -8.69 11.85 -2.50
CA PHE A 100 -10.01 11.88 -1.87
C PHE A 100 -11.13 12.03 -2.90
N LYS A 101 -10.97 12.94 -3.86
CA LYS A 101 -11.93 13.11 -4.95
C LYS A 101 -12.14 11.83 -5.76
N ARG A 102 -11.06 11.18 -6.19
CA ARG A 102 -11.12 9.89 -6.91
C ARG A 102 -11.79 8.79 -6.09
N LYS A 103 -11.52 8.78 -4.79
CA LYS A 103 -12.12 7.82 -3.86
C LYS A 103 -13.63 8.04 -3.70
N GLU A 104 -14.09 9.29 -3.60
CA GLU A 104 -15.51 9.64 -3.59
C GLU A 104 -16.21 9.23 -4.89
N GLU A 105 -15.54 9.41 -6.02
CA GLU A 105 -16.03 9.01 -7.35
C GLU A 105 -15.90 7.50 -7.61
N ASN A 106 -15.31 6.74 -6.67
CA ASN A 106 -14.95 5.31 -6.81
C ASN A 106 -14.11 5.01 -8.07
N ARG A 107 -13.26 5.93 -8.48
CA ARG A 107 -12.38 5.81 -9.65
C ARG A 107 -11.08 5.10 -9.28
N TYR A 108 -11.15 3.80 -9.04
CA TYR A 108 -10.00 2.99 -8.62
C TYR A 108 -9.06 2.60 -9.77
N ILE A 109 -9.44 2.80 -11.01
CA ILE A 109 -8.56 2.66 -12.19
C ILE A 109 -7.97 4.04 -12.48
N CYS A 110 -6.66 4.17 -12.47
CA CYS A 110 -6.02 5.43 -12.82
C CYS A 110 -5.97 5.66 -14.33
N ASP A 111 -5.99 6.91 -14.73
CA ASP A 111 -5.94 7.31 -16.15
C ASP A 111 -4.49 7.22 -16.69
N THR A 112 -3.54 7.61 -15.85
CA THR A 112 -2.09 7.63 -16.12
C THR A 112 -1.38 6.55 -15.30
N GLY A 113 -1.19 5.38 -15.88
CA GLY A 113 -0.55 4.24 -15.24
C GLY A 113 0.17 3.38 -16.26
N LEU A 114 0.02 2.06 -16.17
CA LEU A 114 0.60 1.11 -17.11
C LEU A 114 0.11 1.32 -18.56
N LYS A 115 -1.12 1.81 -18.70
CA LYS A 115 -1.68 2.25 -19.98
C LYS A 115 -2.12 3.69 -19.82
N GLN A 116 -1.78 4.52 -20.77
CA GLN A 116 -2.33 5.88 -20.86
C GLN A 116 -3.68 5.80 -21.57
N HIS A 117 -4.70 6.33 -20.94
CA HIS A 117 -6.05 6.42 -21.48
C HIS A 117 -6.40 7.85 -21.86
#